data_73b616abd7a2e45abe6d5493c46eabb8
#
_entry.id   73b616abd7a2e45abe6d5493c46eabb8
#
_cell.length_a   1.000
_cell.length_b   1.000
_cell.length_c   1.000
_cell.angle_alpha   90.00
_cell.angle_beta   90.00
_cell.angle_gamma   90.00
#
_symmetry.space_group_name_H-M   'P 1'
#
loop_
_entity.id
_entity.type
_entity.pdbx_description
1 polymer ?
#
loop_
_entity_poly.entity_id
_entity_poly.type
_entity_poly.pdbx_seq_one_letter_code
_entity_poly.pdbx_strand_id
1 'polypeptide(L)'
;MKYIIPFKKRPVKIGQGFNTGSHKDWVEDKEDMTYSVDFLLPVGTELIASRGGKVTKVKSYGKKNYPGKDLVKGEEAYKNHMNEIEIKHFGGTYASYSHLKNKGAFVKVGDKVRQGQIIGLSGNTGWSSEPHLDFCVFRKNYKNRKIKTIKFKFGDYKSDKLK
;
A
#
# COMPACT_ATOMS: atom_id res chain seq x y z
N MET A 1 -17.58 -1.06 -9.46
CA MET A 1 -17.52 -0.67 -8.02
C MET A 1 -16.28 0.21 -7.87
N LYS A 2 -16.40 1.40 -7.27
CA LYS A 2 -15.30 2.37 -7.13
C LYS A 2 -14.46 2.05 -5.90
N TYR A 3 -13.18 2.43 -5.89
CA TYR A 3 -12.36 2.43 -4.68
C TYR A 3 -12.82 3.55 -3.76
N ILE A 4 -12.66 3.37 -2.43
CA ILE A 4 -12.78 4.43 -1.42
C ILE A 4 -11.41 4.66 -0.79
N ILE A 5 -11.21 5.84 -0.19
CA ILE A 5 -9.98 6.12 0.57
C ILE A 5 -9.80 5.04 1.64
N PRO A 6 -8.58 4.47 1.78
CA PRO A 6 -8.33 3.31 2.63
C PRO A 6 -8.28 3.61 4.14
N PHE A 7 -8.86 4.73 4.59
CA PHE A 7 -8.98 5.14 5.99
C PHE A 7 -10.07 6.20 6.17
N LYS A 8 -10.50 6.43 7.43
CA LYS A 8 -11.55 7.42 7.73
C LYS A 8 -11.03 8.78 8.18
N LYS A 9 -9.73 8.90 8.53
CA LYS A 9 -9.14 10.15 9.02
C LYS A 9 -9.26 11.30 8.00
N ARG A 10 -9.55 12.49 8.48
CA ARG A 10 -9.62 13.73 7.70
C ARG A 10 -8.88 14.86 8.45
N PRO A 11 -8.29 15.85 7.80
CA PRO A 11 -8.15 15.96 6.35
C PRO A 11 -7.17 14.92 5.77
N VAL A 12 -7.32 14.58 4.50
CA VAL A 12 -6.38 13.70 3.78
C VAL A 12 -5.12 14.49 3.45
N LYS A 13 -3.97 14.00 3.89
CA LYS A 13 -2.65 14.55 3.56
C LYS A 13 -1.91 13.56 2.66
N ILE A 14 -1.39 14.03 1.53
CA ILE A 14 -0.62 13.23 0.57
C ILE A 14 0.84 13.65 0.68
N GLY A 15 1.72 12.69 0.91
CA GLY A 15 3.18 12.85 0.87
C GLY A 15 3.69 12.76 -0.55
N GLN A 16 3.36 11.66 -1.24
CA GLN A 16 3.69 11.46 -2.66
C GLN A 16 2.46 11.02 -3.44
N GLY A 17 2.29 11.55 -4.63
CA GLY A 17 1.23 11.17 -5.56
C GLY A 17 1.72 10.26 -6.67
N PHE A 18 0.89 10.12 -7.71
CA PHE A 18 1.24 9.36 -8.91
C PHE A 18 2.43 9.96 -9.64
N ASN A 19 3.40 9.14 -10.01
CA ASN A 19 4.57 9.52 -10.77
C ASN A 19 5.34 10.70 -10.14
N THR A 20 5.42 10.77 -8.82
CA THR A 20 6.18 11.79 -8.09
C THR A 20 7.16 11.16 -7.10
N GLY A 21 8.22 11.87 -6.75
CA GLY A 21 9.20 11.41 -5.77
C GLY A 21 9.78 10.04 -6.12
N SER A 22 9.73 9.10 -5.18
CA SER A 22 10.18 7.72 -5.37
C SER A 22 9.24 6.87 -6.24
N HIS A 23 8.04 7.36 -6.56
CA HIS A 23 7.11 6.69 -7.48
C HIS A 23 7.38 7.02 -8.95
N LYS A 24 8.30 7.96 -9.23
CA LYS A 24 8.64 8.36 -10.59
C LYS A 24 9.57 7.34 -11.22
N ASP A 25 9.13 6.77 -12.34
CA ASP A 25 9.93 5.88 -13.18
C ASP A 25 10.61 4.71 -12.43
N TRP A 26 10.09 4.35 -11.25
CA TRP A 26 10.62 3.25 -10.47
C TRP A 26 10.31 1.93 -11.17
N VAL A 27 11.26 1.47 -11.95
CA VAL A 27 11.28 0.14 -12.57
C VAL A 27 12.55 -0.56 -12.15
N GLU A 28 12.76 -0.73 -10.86
CA GLU A 28 13.82 -1.60 -10.37
C GLU A 28 13.23 -2.97 -10.07
N ASP A 29 13.80 -3.99 -10.66
CA ASP A 29 13.58 -5.42 -10.36
C ASP A 29 12.15 -5.94 -10.30
N LYS A 30 11.18 -5.39 -11.02
CA LYS A 30 9.84 -5.97 -11.20
C LYS A 30 8.68 -5.25 -10.51
N GLU A 31 8.89 -4.14 -9.80
CA GLU A 31 7.82 -3.42 -9.13
C GLU A 31 7.59 -2.05 -9.77
N ASP A 32 6.46 -1.88 -10.45
CA ASP A 32 6.03 -0.59 -10.96
C ASP A 32 5.26 0.16 -9.88
N MET A 33 5.77 1.33 -9.45
CA MET A 33 5.18 2.19 -8.43
C MET A 33 4.51 3.44 -8.98
N THR A 34 4.46 3.60 -10.31
CA THR A 34 3.98 4.81 -11.00
C THR A 34 2.64 5.32 -10.47
N TYR A 35 1.73 4.43 -10.13
CA TYR A 35 0.41 4.78 -9.59
C TYR A 35 0.25 4.41 -8.11
N SER A 36 1.32 4.56 -7.32
CA SER A 36 1.26 4.53 -5.86
C SER A 36 0.94 5.91 -5.28
N VAL A 37 0.38 5.92 -4.09
CA VAL A 37 0.07 7.13 -3.31
C VAL A 37 0.45 6.92 -1.86
N ASP A 38 1.26 7.84 -1.33
CA ASP A 38 1.63 7.90 0.09
C ASP A 38 0.67 8.83 0.82
N PHE A 39 -0.12 8.27 1.72
CA PHE A 39 -0.97 9.03 2.62
C PHE A 39 -0.25 9.21 3.97
N LEU A 40 0.07 10.46 4.32
CA LEU A 40 0.67 10.77 5.62
C LEU A 40 -0.34 10.49 6.74
N LEU A 41 -0.07 9.48 7.53
CA LEU A 41 -0.94 8.99 8.59
C LEU A 41 -0.13 8.71 9.86
N PRO A 42 -0.61 9.13 11.04
CA PRO A 42 -0.02 8.68 12.29
C PRO A 42 -0.01 7.16 12.39
N VAL A 43 1.03 6.62 13.04
CA VAL A 43 1.08 5.19 13.39
C VAL A 43 -0.18 4.80 14.19
N GLY A 44 -0.81 3.68 13.82
CA GLY A 44 -2.00 3.18 14.48
C GLY A 44 -3.31 3.73 13.93
N THR A 45 -3.31 4.47 12.80
CA THR A 45 -4.56 4.84 12.12
C THR A 45 -5.21 3.60 11.53
N GLU A 46 -6.51 3.41 11.77
CA GLU A 46 -7.28 2.30 11.20
C GLU A 46 -7.31 2.37 9.68
N LEU A 47 -6.91 1.27 9.06
CA LEU A 47 -6.97 1.05 7.61
C LEU A 47 -8.20 0.22 7.28
N ILE A 48 -8.91 0.62 6.23
CA ILE A 48 -10.10 -0.08 5.73
C ILE A 48 -9.86 -0.60 4.32
N ALA A 49 -10.52 -1.70 3.97
CA ALA A 49 -10.48 -2.22 2.62
C ALA A 49 -11.08 -1.21 1.63
N SER A 50 -10.23 -0.65 0.77
CA SER A 50 -10.61 0.34 -0.25
C SER A 50 -11.62 -0.21 -1.26
N ARG A 51 -11.63 -1.53 -1.44
CA ARG A 51 -12.60 -2.31 -2.22
C ARG A 51 -12.67 -3.72 -1.65
N GLY A 52 -13.84 -4.35 -1.69
CA GLY A 52 -14.02 -5.73 -1.25
C GLY A 52 -13.25 -6.74 -2.09
N GLY A 53 -12.86 -7.86 -1.48
CA GLY A 53 -12.09 -8.90 -2.16
C GLY A 53 -11.64 -10.03 -1.24
N LYS A 54 -10.63 -10.79 -1.71
CA LYS A 54 -9.98 -11.87 -0.95
C LYS A 54 -8.55 -11.45 -0.60
N VAL A 55 -8.17 -11.58 0.64
CA VAL A 55 -6.79 -11.33 1.12
C VAL A 55 -5.86 -12.39 0.52
N THR A 56 -4.81 -11.95 -0.16
CA THR A 56 -3.84 -12.82 -0.86
C THR A 56 -2.44 -12.76 -0.25
N LYS A 57 -2.12 -11.72 0.49
CA LYS A 57 -0.84 -11.56 1.20
C LYS A 57 -1.05 -10.83 2.51
N VAL A 58 -0.38 -11.29 3.55
CA VAL A 58 -0.28 -10.60 4.84
C VAL A 58 1.14 -10.77 5.36
N LYS A 59 1.79 -9.67 5.66
CA LYS A 59 3.05 -9.59 6.37
C LYS A 59 2.89 -8.59 7.49
N SER A 60 3.12 -8.97 8.73
CA SER A 60 2.80 -8.15 9.90
C SER A 60 3.81 -8.29 11.04
N TYR A 61 4.99 -8.83 10.77
CA TYR A 61 6.01 -9.10 11.79
C TYR A 61 7.22 -8.16 11.73
N GLY A 62 7.34 -7.35 10.68
CA GLY A 62 8.40 -6.36 10.54
C GLY A 62 8.33 -5.32 11.66
N LYS A 63 9.47 -4.98 12.25
CA LYS A 63 9.57 -4.06 13.39
C LYS A 63 10.32 -2.79 13.09
N LYS A 64 11.16 -2.79 12.04
CA LYS A 64 12.10 -1.70 11.76
C LYS A 64 11.64 -0.87 10.57
N ASN A 65 12.00 0.41 10.59
CA ASN A 65 12.01 1.26 9.42
C ASN A 65 13.45 1.60 9.03
N TYR A 66 13.63 1.94 7.78
CA TYR A 66 14.91 2.33 7.19
C TYR A 66 14.71 3.68 6.48
N PRO A 67 14.97 4.80 7.16
CA PRO A 67 14.88 6.13 6.55
C PRO A 67 16.08 6.38 5.65
N GLY A 68 15.87 7.02 4.49
CA GLY A 68 16.93 7.55 3.65
C GLY A 68 17.42 6.64 2.52
N LYS A 69 18.50 7.11 1.87
CA LYS A 69 19.05 6.52 0.64
C LYS A 69 20.06 5.38 0.87
N ASP A 70 20.38 5.06 2.11
CA ASP A 70 21.43 4.06 2.46
C ASP A 70 21.02 2.59 2.17
N LEU A 71 20.17 2.40 1.18
CA LEU A 71 19.61 1.11 0.79
C LEU A 71 20.56 0.23 -0.01
N VAL A 72 21.69 0.77 -0.45
CA VAL A 72 22.59 0.09 -1.40
C VAL A 72 23.22 -1.19 -0.83
N LYS A 73 23.18 -1.41 0.47
CA LYS A 73 23.76 -2.60 1.12
C LYS A 73 22.77 -3.49 1.88
N GLY A 74 21.48 -3.28 1.76
CA GLY A 74 20.51 -4.02 2.57
C GLY A 74 19.11 -4.13 1.97
N GLU A 75 19.01 -4.11 0.65
CA GLU A 75 17.73 -4.09 -0.07
C GLU A 75 16.76 -5.20 0.37
N GLU A 76 17.28 -6.41 0.62
CA GLU A 76 16.46 -7.48 1.19
C GLU A 76 16.06 -7.23 2.64
N ALA A 77 16.89 -6.54 3.43
CA ALA A 77 16.60 -6.29 4.84
C ALA A 77 15.40 -5.37 5.03
N TYR A 78 15.24 -4.32 4.22
CA TYR A 78 14.04 -3.48 4.32
C TYR A 78 12.80 -4.16 3.73
N LYS A 79 12.93 -4.87 2.62
CA LYS A 79 11.85 -5.69 2.06
C LYS A 79 11.33 -6.70 3.08
N ASN A 80 12.22 -7.30 3.89
CA ASN A 80 11.84 -8.22 4.94
C ASN A 80 11.13 -7.56 6.13
N HIS A 81 11.28 -6.25 6.34
CA HIS A 81 10.65 -5.53 7.43
C HIS A 81 9.41 -4.73 7.04
N MET A 82 9.15 -4.51 5.76
CA MET A 82 7.92 -3.85 5.32
C MET A 82 6.70 -4.75 5.58
N ASN A 83 5.78 -4.26 6.39
CA ASN A 83 4.51 -4.95 6.62
C ASN A 83 3.49 -4.52 5.57
N GLU A 84 2.68 -5.48 5.11
CA GLU A 84 1.72 -5.24 4.05
C GLU A 84 0.52 -6.17 4.11
N ILE A 85 -0.59 -5.70 3.55
CA ILE A 85 -1.77 -6.49 3.22
C ILE A 85 -2.04 -6.33 1.73
N GLU A 86 -2.30 -7.43 1.03
CA GLU A 86 -2.72 -7.42 -0.37
C GLU A 86 -4.11 -8.04 -0.50
N ILE A 87 -5.00 -7.37 -1.22
CA ILE A 87 -6.37 -7.82 -1.46
C ILE A 87 -6.61 -7.96 -2.96
N LYS A 88 -6.99 -9.16 -3.40
CA LYS A 88 -7.45 -9.44 -4.77
C LYS A 88 -8.93 -9.12 -4.90
N HIS A 89 -9.27 -8.26 -5.85
CA HIS A 89 -10.65 -7.87 -6.14
C HIS A 89 -11.26 -8.70 -7.27
N PHE A 90 -12.58 -8.71 -7.34
CA PHE A 90 -13.29 -9.20 -8.52
C PHE A 90 -12.88 -8.38 -9.76
N GLY A 91 -12.61 -9.04 -10.88
CA GLY A 91 -12.06 -8.40 -12.10
C GLY A 91 -10.54 -8.41 -12.18
N GLY A 92 -9.83 -9.10 -11.26
CA GLY A 92 -8.42 -9.42 -11.37
C GLY A 92 -7.45 -8.27 -11.06
N THR A 93 -7.93 -7.20 -10.40
CA THR A 93 -7.07 -6.17 -9.80
C THR A 93 -6.73 -6.52 -8.36
N TYR A 94 -5.64 -5.96 -7.87
CA TYR A 94 -5.18 -6.08 -6.49
C TYR A 94 -5.01 -4.69 -5.89
N ALA A 95 -5.15 -4.55 -4.59
CA ALA A 95 -4.70 -3.38 -3.84
C ALA A 95 -3.67 -3.81 -2.81
N SER A 96 -2.58 -3.04 -2.70
CA SER A 96 -1.58 -3.16 -1.63
C SER A 96 -1.73 -2.03 -0.64
N TYR A 97 -1.52 -2.38 0.63
CA TYR A 97 -1.47 -1.50 1.79
C TYR A 97 -0.14 -1.76 2.46
N SER A 98 0.82 -0.85 2.32
CA SER A 98 2.19 -1.05 2.77
C SER A 98 2.55 -0.17 3.97
N HIS A 99 3.67 -0.47 4.63
CA HIS A 99 4.19 0.18 5.83
C HIS A 99 3.31 0.06 7.08
N LEU A 100 2.55 -1.04 7.21
CA LEU A 100 1.70 -1.26 8.37
C LEU A 100 2.51 -1.36 9.67
N LYS A 101 1.84 -1.11 10.80
CA LYS A 101 2.38 -1.33 12.14
C LYS A 101 2.76 -2.81 12.35
N ASN A 102 3.79 -3.06 13.15
CA ASN A 102 4.11 -4.41 13.62
C ASN A 102 2.91 -5.02 14.33
N LYS A 103 2.53 -6.24 13.96
CA LYS A 103 1.32 -6.93 14.40
C LYS A 103 0.03 -6.13 14.13
N GLY A 104 0.05 -5.24 13.14
CA GLY A 104 -1.05 -4.34 12.80
C GLY A 104 -2.03 -4.89 11.77
N ALA A 105 -1.88 -6.10 11.27
CA ALA A 105 -2.87 -6.73 10.39
C ALA A 105 -3.96 -7.43 11.23
N PHE A 106 -5.23 -7.19 10.88
CA PHE A 106 -6.41 -7.78 11.54
C PHE A 106 -7.07 -8.87 10.69
N VAL A 107 -6.47 -9.17 9.55
CA VAL A 107 -6.92 -10.18 8.60
C VAL A 107 -5.80 -11.17 8.30
N LYS A 108 -6.14 -12.33 7.79
CA LYS A 108 -5.21 -13.38 7.35
C LYS A 108 -5.44 -13.74 5.88
N VAL A 109 -4.45 -14.37 5.27
CA VAL A 109 -4.56 -14.86 3.90
C VAL A 109 -5.76 -15.81 3.78
N GLY A 110 -6.56 -15.60 2.77
CA GLY A 110 -7.79 -16.35 2.51
C GLY A 110 -9.07 -15.64 2.95
N ASP A 111 -9.00 -14.68 3.87
CA ASP A 111 -10.17 -13.95 4.35
C ASP A 111 -10.86 -13.18 3.20
N LYS A 112 -12.20 -13.18 3.23
CA LYS A 112 -13.03 -12.32 2.38
C LYS A 112 -13.34 -11.05 3.15
N VAL A 113 -13.05 -9.90 2.56
CA VAL A 113 -13.31 -8.58 3.16
C VAL A 113 -14.30 -7.79 2.32
N ARG A 114 -15.15 -7.00 3.00
CA ARG A 114 -16.07 -6.04 2.37
C ARG A 114 -15.38 -4.67 2.25
N GLN A 115 -15.81 -3.88 1.27
CA GLN A 115 -15.39 -2.48 1.18
C GLN A 115 -15.74 -1.74 2.49
N GLY A 116 -14.79 -0.97 3.04
CA GLY A 116 -14.94 -0.26 4.30
C GLY A 116 -14.68 -1.09 5.55
N GLN A 117 -14.44 -2.41 5.44
CA GLN A 117 -14.07 -3.25 6.58
C GLN A 117 -12.68 -2.88 7.08
N ILE A 118 -12.51 -2.75 8.41
CA ILE A 118 -11.18 -2.55 9.03
C ILE A 118 -10.33 -3.78 8.77
N ILE A 119 -9.11 -3.57 8.28
CA ILE A 119 -8.15 -4.63 7.91
C ILE A 119 -6.83 -4.55 8.66
N GLY A 120 -6.51 -3.41 9.26
CA GLY A 120 -5.26 -3.24 10.01
C GLY A 120 -5.00 -1.81 10.45
N LEU A 121 -3.74 -1.56 10.83
CA LEU A 121 -3.26 -0.27 11.33
C LEU A 121 -2.07 0.23 10.51
N SER A 122 -2.07 1.52 10.16
CA SER A 122 -0.92 2.20 9.56
C SER A 122 0.30 2.18 10.48
N GLY A 123 1.48 2.27 9.91
CA GLY A 123 2.74 2.21 10.64
C GLY A 123 3.85 3.03 10.00
N ASN A 124 5.07 2.52 10.13
CA ASN A 124 6.29 3.09 9.57
C ASN A 124 7.34 1.99 9.37
N THR A 125 6.96 0.81 8.89
CA THR A 125 7.87 -0.33 8.72
C THR A 125 8.42 -0.42 7.31
N GLY A 126 9.63 -0.94 7.15
CA GLY A 126 10.31 -1.04 5.85
C GLY A 126 10.99 0.26 5.44
N TRP A 127 11.10 0.52 4.15
CA TRP A 127 11.70 1.76 3.65
C TRP A 127 10.72 2.91 3.77
N SER A 128 10.89 3.70 4.79
CA SER A 128 10.00 4.80 5.10
C SER A 128 10.73 5.88 5.90
N SER A 129 10.62 7.13 5.48
CA SER A 129 11.18 8.29 6.17
C SER A 129 10.29 8.82 7.27
N GLU A 130 8.97 8.64 7.12
CA GLU A 130 7.96 9.12 8.08
C GLU A 130 6.72 8.21 8.06
N PRO A 131 5.89 8.24 9.11
CA PRO A 131 4.67 7.44 9.15
C PRO A 131 3.72 7.74 8.00
N HIS A 132 3.41 6.73 7.19
CA HIS A 132 2.48 6.83 6.07
C HIS A 132 1.86 5.49 5.71
N LEU A 133 0.88 5.51 4.85
CA LEU A 133 0.36 4.37 4.11
C LEU A 133 0.75 4.56 2.64
N ASP A 134 1.58 3.68 2.09
CA ASP A 134 1.71 3.54 0.65
C ASP A 134 0.59 2.63 0.15
N PHE A 135 -0.20 3.16 -0.78
CA PHE A 135 -1.34 2.48 -1.37
C PHE A 135 -1.26 2.48 -2.88
N CYS A 136 -1.35 1.30 -3.49
CA CYS A 136 -1.48 1.19 -4.95
C CYS A 136 -2.53 0.16 -5.35
N VAL A 137 -2.98 0.30 -6.60
CA VAL A 137 -3.80 -0.69 -7.29
C VAL A 137 -3.02 -1.22 -8.47
N PHE A 138 -2.98 -2.54 -8.66
CA PHE A 138 -2.16 -3.16 -9.67
C PHE A 138 -2.78 -4.42 -10.28
N ARG A 139 -2.16 -4.92 -11.36
CA ARG A 139 -2.38 -6.24 -11.94
C ARG A 139 -1.10 -7.05 -11.88
N LYS A 140 -1.22 -8.35 -11.67
CA LYS A 140 -0.10 -9.30 -11.76
C LYS A 140 -0.04 -9.89 -13.17
N ASN A 141 1.14 -9.84 -13.76
CA ASN A 141 1.43 -10.62 -14.97
C ASN A 141 1.93 -12.01 -14.52
N TYR A 142 1.11 -13.03 -14.73
CA TYR A 142 1.43 -14.39 -14.30
C TYR A 142 2.59 -15.03 -15.07
N LYS A 143 2.90 -14.55 -16.29
CA LYS A 143 4.01 -15.10 -17.11
C LYS A 143 5.39 -14.72 -16.57
N ASN A 144 5.57 -13.50 -16.11
CA ASN A 144 6.87 -12.96 -15.67
C ASN A 144 6.90 -12.52 -14.20
N ARG A 145 5.82 -12.76 -13.44
CA ARG A 145 5.64 -12.35 -12.03
C ARG A 145 5.79 -10.84 -11.78
N LYS A 146 5.78 -10.01 -12.83
CA LYS A 146 5.82 -8.57 -12.69
C LYS A 146 4.47 -8.03 -12.25
N ILE A 147 4.49 -7.02 -11.40
CA ILE A 147 3.31 -6.21 -11.11
C ILE A 147 3.31 -4.98 -12.03
N LYS A 148 2.13 -4.52 -12.38
CA LYS A 148 1.93 -3.25 -13.09
C LYS A 148 0.85 -2.46 -12.36
N THR A 149 1.24 -1.33 -11.79
CA THR A 149 0.27 -0.42 -11.17
C THR A 149 -0.66 0.14 -12.23
N ILE A 150 -1.88 0.42 -11.85
CA ILE A 150 -2.91 0.98 -12.74
C ILE A 150 -3.47 2.25 -12.13
N LYS A 151 -3.70 3.26 -12.96
CA LYS A 151 -4.33 4.49 -12.54
C LYS A 151 -5.73 4.21 -12.01
N PHE A 152 -6.05 4.73 -10.83
CA PHE A 152 -7.33 4.54 -10.18
C PHE A 152 -7.89 5.86 -9.66
N LYS A 153 -9.16 5.84 -9.25
CA LYS A 153 -9.85 6.98 -8.64
C LYS A 153 -10.59 6.51 -7.41
N PHE A 154 -10.62 7.35 -6.39
CA PHE A 154 -11.51 7.16 -5.24
C PHE A 154 -12.88 7.79 -5.53
N GLY A 155 -13.95 7.09 -5.15
CA GLY A 155 -15.30 7.59 -5.32
C GLY A 155 -15.70 8.65 -4.29
N ASP A 156 -15.02 8.67 -3.15
CA ASP A 156 -15.23 9.55 -2.00
C ASP A 156 -14.16 10.64 -1.83
N TYR A 157 -13.30 10.83 -2.85
CA TYR A 157 -12.23 11.83 -2.83
C TYR A 157 -11.92 12.36 -4.22
N LYS A 158 -11.73 13.68 -4.34
CA LYS A 158 -11.37 14.33 -5.62
C LYS A 158 -9.95 13.95 -6.02
N SER A 159 -9.84 13.19 -7.12
CA SER A 159 -8.59 12.60 -7.59
C SER A 159 -7.54 13.60 -8.12
N ASP A 160 -7.91 14.88 -8.30
CA ASP A 160 -7.00 15.91 -8.82
C ASP A 160 -5.81 16.16 -7.89
N LYS A 161 -5.94 15.79 -6.62
CA LYS A 161 -4.87 15.86 -5.60
C LYS A 161 -3.96 14.61 -5.54
N LEU A 162 -4.20 13.61 -6.39
CA LEU A 162 -3.35 12.41 -6.47
C LEU A 162 -2.20 12.55 -7.47
N LYS A 163 -2.15 13.71 -8.14
CA LYS A 163 -1.10 14.05 -9.12
C LYS A 163 0.11 14.68 -8.44
#